data_f302951ded1a5d74aee80b9e095abd70
#
_entry.id   f302951ded1a5d74aee80b9e095abd70
#
_cell.length_a   1.000
_cell.length_b   1.000
_cell.length_c   1.000
_cell.angle_alpha   90.00
_cell.angle_beta   90.00
_cell.angle_gamma   90.00
#
_symmetry.space_group_name_H-M   'P 1'
#
loop_
_entity.id
_entity.type
_entity.pdbx_description
1 polymer ?
#
loop_
_entity_poly.entity_id
_entity_poly.type
_entity_poly.pdbx_seq_one_letter_code
_entity_poly.pdbx_strand_id
1 'polypeptide(L)'
;MFGLIKSATRKTAIKTLTSATEDALESLFSNMEGTDALLSRLGVDRQQALDAVVSDDEVAACLEDLHAAMLNKPWRIYGEDLGDEDKDRLWKTLKRHLPALAEIVLTARLGGYGVGRYVYQPEPDGFLTIKHISNKSGELAKYIPYRDGSLVYRGTGGEEACNTDVLYLFIAHRATSTNPAGEMAAARLYAPVALRKKGFIYAAQFITRYAQPYLIAKIQANSNDDHDSFMSRFYRFVSGGALSIEREDDVMMLQNSADGQAFRRLENLANARIQKTLLGKVKTSDLETASRASQETEENNRDERIGAYLALLSRAAQHFIDALVMVNNAYGKPI
;
A
#
# COMPACT_ATOMS: atom_id res chain seq x y z
N MET A 1 -46.60 -17.91 28.32
CA MET A 1 -45.43 -18.79 28.18
C MET A 1 -44.58 -18.34 26.94
N PHE A 2 -44.06 -17.09 26.96
CA PHE A 2 -43.31 -16.47 25.86
C PHE A 2 -42.10 -15.64 26.33
N GLY A 3 -41.32 -16.17 27.25
CA GLY A 3 -40.26 -15.36 27.84
C GLY A 3 -38.84 -15.94 27.84
N LEU A 4 -38.60 -17.17 27.38
CA LEU A 4 -37.34 -17.87 27.61
C LEU A 4 -36.47 -18.19 26.39
N ILE A 5 -36.90 -17.95 25.17
CA ILE A 5 -36.15 -18.33 23.97
C ILE A 5 -35.26 -17.20 23.43
N LYS A 6 -35.49 -15.94 23.81
CA LYS A 6 -34.73 -14.78 23.28
C LYS A 6 -33.35 -14.55 23.93
N SER A 7 -33.11 -15.10 25.12
CA SER A 7 -31.84 -14.86 25.84
C SER A 7 -30.70 -15.77 25.39
N ALA A 8 -30.98 -17.03 25.07
CA ALA A 8 -29.96 -18.00 24.67
C ALA A 8 -29.39 -17.72 23.26
N THR A 9 -30.27 -17.35 22.32
CA THR A 9 -29.87 -17.06 20.91
C THR A 9 -28.98 -15.82 20.81
N ARG A 10 -29.23 -14.81 21.64
CA ARG A 10 -28.45 -13.57 21.64
C ARG A 10 -27.02 -13.75 22.21
N LYS A 11 -26.87 -14.58 23.26
CA LYS A 11 -25.55 -14.89 23.85
C LYS A 11 -24.71 -15.76 22.88
N THR A 12 -25.31 -16.69 22.17
CA THR A 12 -24.63 -17.55 21.21
C THR A 12 -24.17 -16.75 19.98
N ALA A 13 -24.99 -15.84 19.46
CA ALA A 13 -24.64 -14.99 18.33
C ALA A 13 -23.51 -14.01 18.66
N ILE A 14 -23.48 -13.45 19.87
CA ILE A 14 -22.38 -12.57 20.32
C ILE A 14 -21.09 -13.37 20.49
N LYS A 15 -21.14 -14.57 21.01
CA LYS A 15 -19.99 -15.44 21.20
C LYS A 15 -19.40 -15.93 19.87
N THR A 16 -20.23 -16.18 18.88
CA THR A 16 -19.81 -16.59 17.53
C THR A 16 -19.20 -15.42 16.74
N LEU A 17 -19.68 -14.18 16.93
CA LEU A 17 -19.13 -12.99 16.31
C LEU A 17 -17.75 -12.60 16.92
N THR A 18 -17.56 -12.76 18.23
CA THR A 18 -16.27 -12.49 18.87
C THR A 18 -15.23 -13.55 18.53
N SER A 19 -15.57 -14.83 18.50
CA SER A 19 -14.62 -15.89 18.11
C SER A 19 -14.20 -15.77 16.65
N ALA A 20 -15.13 -15.48 15.73
CA ALA A 20 -14.79 -15.30 14.32
C ALA A 20 -13.88 -14.08 14.05
N THR A 21 -13.97 -13.03 14.88
CA THR A 21 -13.06 -11.87 14.79
C THR A 21 -11.71 -12.15 15.46
N GLU A 22 -11.68 -12.89 16.56
CA GLU A 22 -10.44 -13.35 17.20
C GLU A 22 -9.69 -14.33 16.32
N ASP A 23 -10.34 -15.35 15.76
CA ASP A 23 -9.76 -16.31 14.83
C ASP A 23 -9.21 -15.64 13.56
N ALA A 24 -9.92 -14.63 13.05
CA ALA A 24 -9.45 -13.84 11.90
C ALA A 24 -8.23 -12.97 12.23
N LEU A 25 -8.16 -12.42 13.44
CA LEU A 25 -7.00 -11.66 13.90
C LEU A 25 -5.83 -12.58 14.25
N GLU A 26 -6.06 -13.72 14.89
CA GLU A 26 -5.02 -14.72 15.15
C GLU A 26 -4.46 -15.27 13.84
N SER A 27 -5.27 -15.56 12.84
CA SER A 27 -4.80 -16.01 11.52
C SER A 27 -3.96 -14.96 10.78
N LEU A 28 -4.22 -13.67 11.03
CA LEU A 28 -3.43 -12.56 10.48
C LEU A 28 -2.06 -12.39 11.18
N PHE A 29 -1.94 -12.80 12.44
CA PHE A 29 -0.74 -12.56 13.25
C PHE A 29 0.01 -13.83 13.66
N SER A 30 -0.61 -15.01 13.61
CA SER A 30 0.03 -16.28 13.95
C SER A 30 0.81 -16.84 12.76
N ASN A 31 2.09 -16.79 12.82
CA ASN A 31 3.10 -17.35 11.93
C ASN A 31 3.65 -16.37 10.88
N MET A 32 4.71 -15.69 11.27
CA MET A 32 5.58 -14.92 10.38
C MET A 32 6.56 -15.84 9.63
N GLU A 33 6.05 -16.87 8.99
CA GLU A 33 6.79 -17.61 7.97
C GLU A 33 6.87 -16.77 6.71
N GLY A 34 7.78 -17.05 5.79
CA GLY A 34 8.13 -16.22 4.63
C GLY A 34 6.94 -15.58 3.90
N THR A 35 7.19 -14.47 3.25
CA THR A 35 6.15 -13.59 2.65
C THR A 35 5.15 -14.32 1.75
N ASP A 36 5.58 -15.37 1.03
CA ASP A 36 4.71 -16.15 0.13
C ASP A 36 3.79 -17.10 0.90
N ALA A 37 4.24 -17.66 2.02
CA ALA A 37 3.40 -18.46 2.90
C ALA A 37 2.28 -17.64 3.55
N LEU A 38 2.58 -16.38 3.91
CA LEU A 38 1.57 -15.46 4.43
C LEU A 38 0.47 -15.18 3.40
N LEU A 39 0.83 -14.89 2.16
CA LEU A 39 -0.14 -14.64 1.09
C LEU A 39 -0.98 -15.88 0.77
N SER A 40 -0.35 -17.06 0.72
CA SER A 40 -1.06 -18.32 0.48
C SER A 40 -2.11 -18.61 1.56
N ARG A 41 -1.80 -18.33 2.83
CA ARG A 41 -2.76 -18.48 3.94
C ARG A 41 -3.92 -17.50 3.87
N LEU A 42 -3.65 -16.28 3.38
CA LEU A 42 -4.69 -15.25 3.18
C LEU A 42 -5.53 -15.49 1.93
N GLY A 43 -5.17 -16.47 1.09
CA GLY A 43 -5.84 -16.74 -0.18
C GLY A 43 -5.70 -15.59 -1.20
N VAL A 44 -4.64 -14.78 -1.06
CA VAL A 44 -4.39 -13.59 -1.89
C VAL A 44 -3.18 -13.85 -2.76
N ASP A 45 -3.29 -13.61 -4.06
CA ASP A 45 -2.14 -13.69 -4.95
C ASP A 45 -1.22 -12.47 -4.85
N ARG A 46 0.00 -12.59 -5.40
CA ARG A 46 1.02 -11.53 -5.31
C ARG A 46 0.58 -10.23 -5.95
N GLN A 47 -0.10 -10.27 -7.11
CA GLN A 47 -0.56 -9.06 -7.80
C GLN A 47 -1.67 -8.38 -7.02
N GLN A 48 -2.64 -9.13 -6.53
CA GLN A 48 -3.73 -8.62 -5.70
C GLN A 48 -3.20 -7.96 -4.42
N ALA A 49 -2.20 -8.56 -3.77
CA ALA A 49 -1.57 -7.98 -2.59
C ALA A 49 -0.83 -6.68 -2.91
N LEU A 50 -0.11 -6.64 -4.04
CA LEU A 50 0.59 -5.45 -4.50
C LEU A 50 -0.40 -4.32 -4.79
N ASP A 51 -1.44 -4.59 -5.58
CA ASP A 51 -2.45 -3.61 -5.98
C ASP A 51 -3.22 -3.06 -4.77
N ALA A 52 -3.57 -3.94 -3.82
CA ALA A 52 -4.25 -3.53 -2.58
C ALA A 52 -3.38 -2.62 -1.72
N VAL A 53 -2.08 -2.87 -1.64
CA VAL A 53 -1.13 -2.09 -0.86
C VAL A 53 -0.81 -0.76 -1.53
N VAL A 54 -0.56 -0.75 -2.84
CA VAL A 54 -0.25 0.48 -3.60
C VAL A 54 -1.43 1.45 -3.62
N SER A 55 -2.67 0.94 -3.55
CA SER A 55 -3.87 1.78 -3.49
C SER A 55 -4.13 2.46 -2.14
N ASP A 56 -3.28 2.25 -1.12
CA ASP A 56 -3.38 2.88 0.18
C ASP A 56 -2.66 4.23 0.18
N ASP A 57 -3.32 5.27 0.71
CA ASP A 57 -2.82 6.65 0.71
C ASP A 57 -1.54 6.85 1.55
N GLU A 58 -1.43 6.17 2.71
CA GLU A 58 -0.21 6.26 3.53
C GLU A 58 0.98 5.56 2.86
N VAL A 59 0.72 4.43 2.19
CA VAL A 59 1.74 3.75 1.37
C VAL A 59 2.17 4.64 0.22
N ALA A 60 1.22 5.25 -0.51
CA ALA A 60 1.51 6.18 -1.61
C ALA A 60 2.38 7.35 -1.13
N ALA A 61 2.02 8.01 -0.03
CA ALA A 61 2.79 9.10 0.55
C ALA A 61 4.23 8.67 0.95
N CYS A 62 4.41 7.47 1.48
CA CYS A 62 5.73 6.94 1.79
C CYS A 62 6.56 6.66 0.52
N LEU A 63 5.93 6.17 -0.54
CA LEU A 63 6.60 5.92 -1.82
C LEU A 63 7.02 7.21 -2.51
N GLU A 64 6.19 8.25 -2.48
CA GLU A 64 6.51 9.58 -2.99
C GLU A 64 7.69 10.20 -2.25
N ASP A 65 7.72 10.10 -0.92
CA ASP A 65 8.87 10.53 -0.10
C ASP A 65 10.18 9.82 -0.50
N LEU A 66 10.13 8.51 -0.72
CA LEU A 66 11.30 7.72 -1.15
C LEU A 66 11.72 8.07 -2.58
N HIS A 67 10.77 8.20 -3.49
CA HIS A 67 11.01 8.59 -4.87
C HIS A 67 11.70 9.95 -4.96
N ALA A 68 11.16 10.96 -4.28
CA ALA A 68 11.75 12.28 -4.20
C ALA A 68 13.16 12.26 -3.58
N ALA A 69 13.35 11.50 -2.50
CA ALA A 69 14.64 11.37 -1.85
C ALA A 69 15.72 10.73 -2.74
N MET A 70 15.36 9.74 -3.56
CA MET A 70 16.27 9.13 -4.53
C MET A 70 16.67 10.08 -5.66
N LEU A 71 15.71 10.85 -6.19
CA LEU A 71 15.96 11.76 -7.30
C LEU A 71 16.73 13.01 -6.90
N ASN A 72 16.64 13.45 -5.65
CA ASN A 72 17.34 14.63 -5.13
C ASN A 72 18.83 14.41 -4.85
N LYS A 73 19.33 13.17 -4.97
CA LYS A 73 20.77 12.91 -4.80
C LYS A 73 21.53 13.22 -6.10
N PRO A 74 22.79 13.70 -5.99
CA PRO A 74 23.61 13.96 -7.16
C PRO A 74 24.04 12.66 -7.83
N TRP A 75 23.91 12.60 -9.15
CA TRP A 75 24.30 11.47 -9.99
C TRP A 75 25.41 11.87 -10.94
N ARG A 76 26.34 10.96 -11.19
CA ARG A 76 27.44 11.15 -12.14
C ARG A 76 27.68 9.85 -12.91
N ILE A 77 28.07 9.97 -14.18
CA ILE A 77 28.54 8.85 -15.01
C ILE A 77 30.07 8.85 -14.95
N TYR A 78 30.64 7.70 -14.66
CA TYR A 78 32.07 7.43 -14.72
C TYR A 78 32.37 6.49 -15.88
N GLY A 79 33.46 6.74 -16.61
CA GLY A 79 34.04 5.87 -17.62
C GLY A 79 35.41 6.43 -18.00
N GLU A 80 36.45 5.64 -17.86
CA GLU A 80 37.82 6.08 -18.19
C GLU A 80 38.01 6.21 -19.71
N ASP A 81 37.35 5.35 -20.50
CA ASP A 81 37.45 5.30 -21.96
C ASP A 81 36.34 6.09 -22.70
N LEU A 82 35.40 6.70 -21.98
CA LEU A 82 34.31 7.48 -22.56
C LEU A 82 34.71 8.94 -22.82
N GLY A 83 34.46 9.43 -24.03
CA GLY A 83 34.57 10.85 -24.37
C GLY A 83 33.58 11.72 -23.59
N ASP A 84 33.88 13.01 -23.46
CA ASP A 84 33.00 13.92 -22.71
C ASP A 84 31.64 14.10 -23.43
N GLU A 85 31.62 14.07 -24.76
CA GLU A 85 30.38 14.13 -25.56
C GLU A 85 29.48 12.91 -25.34
N ASP A 86 30.07 11.72 -25.27
CA ASP A 86 29.35 10.47 -25.00
C ASP A 86 28.82 10.42 -23.57
N LYS A 87 29.63 10.88 -22.60
CA LYS A 87 29.19 11.03 -21.19
C LYS A 87 27.98 11.97 -21.10
N ASP A 88 28.03 13.10 -21.77
CA ASP A 88 26.92 14.07 -21.79
C ASP A 88 25.67 13.50 -22.46
N ARG A 89 25.81 12.76 -23.54
CA ARG A 89 24.71 12.12 -24.26
C ARG A 89 24.04 11.04 -23.39
N LEU A 90 24.84 10.16 -22.82
CA LEU A 90 24.35 9.13 -21.90
C LEU A 90 23.69 9.75 -20.66
N TRP A 91 24.30 10.81 -20.11
CA TRP A 91 23.73 11.51 -18.97
C TRP A 91 22.37 12.15 -19.28
N LYS A 92 22.23 12.86 -20.40
CA LYS A 92 20.96 13.45 -20.83
C LYS A 92 19.87 12.40 -21.00
N THR A 93 20.24 11.26 -21.59
CA THR A 93 19.29 10.14 -21.77
C THR A 93 18.91 9.52 -20.43
N LEU A 94 19.87 9.19 -19.57
CA LEU A 94 19.63 8.62 -18.25
C LEU A 94 18.80 9.56 -17.38
N LYS A 95 19.14 10.85 -17.31
CA LYS A 95 18.44 11.85 -16.50
C LYS A 95 16.95 11.92 -16.82
N ARG A 96 16.59 11.80 -18.11
CA ARG A 96 15.20 11.78 -18.56
C ARG A 96 14.42 10.59 -18.02
N HIS A 97 15.09 9.43 -17.85
CA HIS A 97 14.45 8.17 -17.47
C HIS A 97 14.67 7.79 -16.01
N LEU A 98 15.47 8.55 -15.28
CA LEU A 98 15.77 8.28 -13.86
C LEU A 98 14.50 8.17 -13.00
N PRO A 99 13.46 9.01 -13.17
CA PRO A 99 12.21 8.84 -12.41
C PRO A 99 11.53 7.49 -12.68
N ALA A 100 11.46 7.05 -13.92
CA ALA A 100 10.86 5.77 -14.28
C ALA A 100 11.67 4.57 -13.72
N LEU A 101 12.99 4.67 -13.71
CA LEU A 101 13.86 3.68 -13.08
C LEU A 101 13.64 3.62 -11.56
N ALA A 102 13.47 4.77 -10.90
CA ALA A 102 13.17 4.85 -9.48
C ALA A 102 11.82 4.18 -9.14
N GLU A 103 10.79 4.38 -9.96
CA GLU A 103 9.50 3.69 -9.81
C GLU A 103 9.63 2.17 -9.94
N ILE A 104 10.43 1.68 -10.89
CA ILE A 104 10.68 0.23 -11.02
C ILE A 104 11.40 -0.32 -9.80
N VAL A 105 12.35 0.42 -9.22
CA VAL A 105 13.04 0.05 -7.99
C VAL A 105 12.08 -0.01 -6.80
N LEU A 106 11.16 0.95 -6.69
CA LEU A 106 10.12 0.94 -5.65
C LEU A 106 9.14 -0.23 -5.85
N THR A 107 8.79 -0.53 -7.11
CA THR A 107 8.01 -1.74 -7.45
C THR A 107 8.76 -3.01 -7.03
N ALA A 108 10.07 -3.08 -7.28
CA ALA A 108 10.89 -4.21 -6.83
C ALA A 108 10.88 -4.37 -5.30
N ARG A 109 10.88 -3.29 -4.55
CA ARG A 109 10.78 -3.33 -3.09
C ARG A 109 9.42 -3.85 -2.62
N LEU A 110 8.33 -3.40 -3.24
CA LEU A 110 6.98 -3.80 -2.87
C LEU A 110 6.65 -5.22 -3.35
N GLY A 111 6.89 -5.51 -4.62
CA GLY A 111 6.52 -6.76 -5.27
C GLY A 111 7.57 -7.88 -5.16
N GLY A 112 8.77 -7.58 -4.62
CA GLY A 112 9.92 -8.48 -4.57
C GLY A 112 10.83 -8.32 -5.79
N TYR A 113 10.29 -8.01 -6.95
CA TYR A 113 11.01 -7.65 -8.17
C TYR A 113 10.25 -6.58 -8.95
N GLY A 114 10.96 -5.88 -9.82
CA GLY A 114 10.43 -4.90 -10.74
C GLY A 114 10.89 -5.19 -12.16
N VAL A 115 10.01 -4.95 -13.12
CA VAL A 115 10.28 -5.17 -14.54
C VAL A 115 9.94 -3.90 -15.32
N GLY A 116 10.87 -3.49 -16.18
CA GLY A 116 10.69 -2.41 -17.13
C GLY A 116 11.02 -2.89 -18.54
N ARG A 117 10.26 -2.46 -19.54
CA ARG A 117 10.59 -2.73 -20.95
C ARG A 117 11.08 -1.47 -21.61
N TYR A 118 12.25 -1.52 -22.24
CA TYR A 118 12.81 -0.44 -23.03
C TYR A 118 12.16 -0.36 -24.40
N VAL A 119 11.80 0.83 -24.82
CA VAL A 119 11.32 1.13 -26.17
C VAL A 119 12.30 2.07 -26.83
N TYR A 120 13.01 1.57 -27.84
CA TYR A 120 14.03 2.31 -28.56
C TYR A 120 13.45 3.16 -29.67
N GLN A 121 14.16 4.22 -30.01
CA GLN A 121 13.92 5.04 -31.21
C GLN A 121 15.24 5.50 -31.78
N PRO A 122 15.40 5.58 -33.13
CA PRO A 122 16.58 6.16 -33.76
C PRO A 122 16.57 7.69 -33.63
N GLU A 123 17.75 8.25 -33.38
CA GLU A 123 18.04 9.68 -33.56
C GLU A 123 18.46 9.99 -35.00
N PRO A 124 18.51 11.27 -35.44
CA PRO A 124 18.87 11.64 -36.81
C PRO A 124 20.27 11.17 -37.25
N ASP A 125 21.20 11.00 -36.34
CA ASP A 125 22.55 10.48 -36.56
C ASP A 125 22.63 8.95 -36.58
N GLY A 126 21.49 8.27 -36.43
CA GLY A 126 21.36 6.83 -36.41
C GLY A 126 21.63 6.18 -35.03
N PHE A 127 21.92 6.98 -34.00
CA PHE A 127 22.05 6.48 -32.63
C PHE A 127 20.68 6.01 -32.10
N LEU A 128 20.66 4.85 -31.44
CA LEU A 128 19.43 4.35 -30.81
C LEU A 128 19.35 4.84 -29.37
N THR A 129 18.38 5.70 -29.11
CA THR A 129 18.07 6.14 -27.75
C THR A 129 16.84 5.44 -27.21
N ILE A 130 16.66 5.39 -25.89
CA ILE A 130 15.43 4.88 -25.27
C ILE A 130 14.39 5.99 -25.27
N LYS A 131 13.27 5.76 -25.95
CA LYS A 131 12.13 6.68 -26.02
C LYS A 131 11.38 6.76 -24.69
N HIS A 132 11.04 5.60 -24.12
CA HIS A 132 10.41 5.47 -22.82
C HIS A 132 10.67 4.07 -22.23
N ILE A 133 10.45 3.96 -20.92
CA ILE A 133 10.50 2.70 -20.18
C ILE A 133 9.06 2.36 -19.77
N SER A 134 8.55 1.24 -20.26
CA SER A 134 7.23 0.73 -19.87
C SER A 134 7.36 -0.04 -18.56
N ASN A 135 6.91 0.55 -17.45
CA ASN A 135 6.83 -0.13 -16.15
C ASN A 135 5.78 -1.23 -16.18
N LYS A 136 6.14 -2.44 -15.73
CA LYS A 136 5.29 -3.65 -15.77
C LYS A 136 4.67 -3.99 -14.40
N SER A 137 4.56 -3.01 -13.51
CA SER A 137 4.01 -3.20 -12.16
C SER A 137 2.57 -3.74 -12.15
N GLY A 138 1.71 -3.30 -13.08
CA GLY A 138 0.31 -3.75 -13.18
C GLY A 138 0.12 -5.18 -13.71
N GLU A 139 1.17 -5.80 -14.23
CA GLU A 139 1.12 -7.17 -14.76
C GLU A 139 2.32 -8.02 -14.28
N LEU A 140 2.86 -7.65 -13.11
CA LEU A 140 4.10 -8.22 -12.59
C LEU A 140 4.03 -9.75 -12.46
N ALA A 141 2.87 -10.30 -12.07
CA ALA A 141 2.64 -11.73 -11.94
C ALA A 141 2.82 -12.55 -13.24
N LYS A 142 2.77 -11.90 -14.41
CA LYS A 142 3.04 -12.53 -15.71
C LYS A 142 4.53 -12.72 -15.99
N TYR A 143 5.40 -12.04 -15.24
CA TYR A 143 6.86 -12.13 -15.39
C TYR A 143 7.40 -13.05 -14.30
N ILE A 144 7.97 -14.18 -14.71
CA ILE A 144 8.42 -15.22 -13.79
C ILE A 144 9.95 -15.23 -13.77
N PRO A 145 10.56 -14.84 -12.63
CA PRO A 145 12.00 -14.94 -12.48
C PRO A 145 12.43 -16.37 -12.12
N TYR A 146 13.48 -16.84 -12.76
CA TYR A 146 14.09 -18.15 -12.52
C TYR A 146 15.37 -18.04 -11.69
N ARG A 147 15.85 -19.18 -11.18
CA ARG A 147 17.03 -19.27 -10.31
C ARG A 147 18.33 -18.90 -11.00
N ASP A 148 18.39 -19.06 -12.31
CA ASP A 148 19.54 -18.71 -13.16
C ASP A 148 19.61 -17.21 -13.50
N GLY A 149 18.65 -16.43 -12.98
CA GLY A 149 18.54 -14.99 -13.26
C GLY A 149 17.74 -14.67 -14.52
N SER A 150 17.29 -15.67 -15.27
CA SER A 150 16.44 -15.46 -16.45
C SER A 150 15.03 -15.02 -16.05
N LEU A 151 14.40 -14.27 -16.94
CA LEU A 151 13.03 -13.78 -16.82
C LEU A 151 12.19 -14.33 -17.97
N VAL A 152 11.01 -14.86 -17.65
CA VAL A 152 10.08 -15.38 -18.65
C VAL A 152 8.75 -14.65 -18.52
N TYR A 153 8.21 -14.20 -19.65
CA TYR A 153 6.86 -13.65 -19.71
C TYR A 153 5.87 -14.78 -20.03
N ARG A 154 4.83 -14.90 -19.21
CA ARG A 154 3.72 -15.83 -19.40
C ARG A 154 2.48 -15.08 -19.85
N GLY A 155 2.24 -15.06 -21.16
CA GLY A 155 1.08 -14.45 -21.78
C GLY A 155 0.04 -15.47 -22.23
N THR A 156 -0.99 -15.00 -22.94
CA THR A 156 -2.05 -15.84 -23.52
C THR A 156 -1.53 -16.78 -24.61
N GLY A 157 -0.40 -16.43 -25.25
CA GLY A 157 0.26 -17.22 -26.30
C GLY A 157 1.27 -18.26 -25.79
N GLY A 158 1.49 -18.35 -24.47
CA GLY A 158 2.48 -19.23 -23.87
C GLY A 158 3.58 -18.48 -23.12
N GLU A 159 4.70 -19.18 -22.90
CA GLU A 159 5.88 -18.62 -22.24
C GLU A 159 6.89 -18.11 -23.27
N GLU A 160 7.39 -16.90 -23.03
CA GLU A 160 8.39 -16.24 -23.88
C GLU A 160 9.56 -15.76 -23.00
N ALA A 161 10.79 -16.10 -23.38
CA ALA A 161 11.98 -15.63 -22.70
C ALA A 161 12.16 -14.11 -22.91
N CYS A 162 12.33 -13.37 -21.82
CA CYS A 162 12.62 -11.95 -21.87
C CYS A 162 14.12 -11.73 -22.06
N ASN A 163 14.49 -10.97 -23.10
CA ASN A 163 15.89 -10.53 -23.26
C ASN A 163 16.19 -9.43 -22.23
N THR A 164 16.83 -9.84 -21.12
CA THR A 164 17.18 -8.94 -20.02
C THR A 164 18.45 -8.13 -20.29
N ASP A 165 19.20 -8.40 -21.34
CA ASP A 165 20.43 -7.65 -21.63
C ASP A 165 20.12 -6.29 -22.28
N VAL A 166 19.13 -6.26 -23.19
CA VAL A 166 18.84 -5.07 -24.00
C VAL A 166 17.38 -4.61 -24.01
N LEU A 167 16.42 -5.50 -23.74
CA LEU A 167 14.99 -5.16 -23.87
C LEU A 167 14.28 -4.98 -22.53
N TYR A 168 14.68 -5.72 -21.51
CA TYR A 168 14.00 -5.72 -20.23
C TYR A 168 14.96 -5.41 -19.10
N LEU A 169 14.62 -4.39 -18.32
CA LEU A 169 15.20 -4.21 -16.99
C LEU A 169 14.53 -5.17 -16.02
N PHE A 170 15.31 -6.00 -15.36
CA PHE A 170 14.86 -6.84 -14.26
C PHE A 170 15.68 -6.54 -13.00
N ILE A 171 14.98 -6.11 -11.93
CA ILE A 171 15.58 -5.80 -10.63
C ILE A 171 14.85 -6.61 -9.58
N ALA A 172 15.57 -7.48 -8.86
CA ALA A 172 15.02 -8.22 -7.72
C ALA A 172 15.55 -7.65 -6.39
N HIS A 173 14.65 -7.55 -5.41
CA HIS A 173 14.98 -7.11 -4.07
C HIS A 173 15.20 -8.31 -3.16
N ARG A 174 16.45 -8.48 -2.67
CA ARG A 174 16.83 -9.60 -1.78
C ARG A 174 16.44 -10.98 -2.34
N ALA A 175 16.64 -11.18 -3.64
CA ALA A 175 16.47 -12.49 -4.24
C ALA A 175 17.47 -13.49 -3.67
N THR A 176 17.03 -14.73 -3.54
CA THR A 176 17.85 -15.88 -3.10
C THR A 176 17.65 -17.05 -4.07
N SER A 177 18.53 -18.03 -3.99
CA SER A 177 18.40 -19.25 -4.82
C SER A 177 17.08 -20.00 -4.60
N THR A 178 16.47 -19.86 -3.43
CA THR A 178 15.17 -20.46 -3.10
C THR A 178 13.99 -19.53 -3.41
N ASN A 179 14.22 -18.23 -3.48
CA ASN A 179 13.23 -17.22 -3.83
C ASN A 179 13.78 -16.24 -4.87
N PRO A 180 13.81 -16.60 -6.16
CA PRO A 180 14.30 -15.72 -7.23
C PRO A 180 13.41 -14.49 -7.42
N ALA A 181 12.14 -14.53 -7.01
CA ALA A 181 11.21 -13.41 -7.02
C ALA A 181 11.47 -12.38 -5.91
N GLY A 182 12.47 -12.59 -5.05
CA GLY A 182 12.84 -11.67 -4.00
C GLY A 182 11.83 -11.52 -2.87
N GLU A 183 12.15 -10.63 -1.93
CA GLU A 183 11.34 -10.38 -0.74
C GLU A 183 10.28 -9.31 -1.02
N MET A 184 9.02 -9.68 -0.92
CA MET A 184 7.87 -8.82 -1.19
C MET A 184 7.44 -8.04 0.07
N ALA A 185 7.66 -6.72 0.10
CA ALA A 185 7.22 -5.91 1.23
C ALA A 185 5.69 -5.77 1.31
N ALA A 186 4.99 -5.80 0.18
CA ALA A 186 3.53 -5.71 0.14
C ALA A 186 2.86 -6.85 0.93
N ALA A 187 3.45 -8.05 0.99
CA ALA A 187 2.93 -9.12 1.82
C ALA A 187 2.91 -8.76 3.32
N ARG A 188 3.93 -8.03 3.81
CA ARG A 188 3.99 -7.55 5.19
C ARG A 188 3.08 -6.35 5.44
N LEU A 189 2.85 -5.54 4.41
CA LEU A 189 2.00 -4.36 4.47
C LEU A 189 0.52 -4.67 4.30
N TYR A 190 0.18 -5.84 3.75
CA TYR A 190 -1.19 -6.20 3.44
C TYR A 190 -2.10 -6.18 4.69
N ALA A 191 -1.64 -6.78 5.78
CA ALA A 191 -2.41 -6.82 7.03
C ALA A 191 -2.67 -5.42 7.64
N PRO A 192 -1.65 -4.55 7.87
CA PRO A 192 -1.91 -3.20 8.38
C PRO A 192 -2.76 -2.34 7.42
N VAL A 193 -2.60 -2.45 6.11
CA VAL A 193 -3.44 -1.76 5.12
C VAL A 193 -4.89 -2.24 5.17
N ALA A 194 -5.11 -3.56 5.20
CA ALA A 194 -6.45 -4.13 5.31
C ALA A 194 -7.14 -3.73 6.62
N LEU A 195 -6.40 -3.72 7.72
CA LEU A 195 -6.89 -3.31 9.04
C LEU A 195 -7.27 -1.83 9.04
N ARG A 196 -6.46 -0.96 8.45
CA ARG A 196 -6.73 0.46 8.30
C ARG A 196 -8.00 0.72 7.48
N LYS A 197 -8.13 0.10 6.31
CA LYS A 197 -9.34 0.20 5.46
C LYS A 197 -10.60 -0.25 6.20
N LYS A 198 -10.54 -1.38 6.93
CA LYS A 198 -11.66 -1.84 7.78
C LYS A 198 -11.94 -0.88 8.93
N GLY A 199 -10.90 -0.30 9.54
CA GLY A 199 -11.02 0.68 10.60
C GLY A 199 -11.83 1.91 10.17
N PHE A 200 -11.60 2.44 8.96
CA PHE A 200 -12.39 3.53 8.39
C PHE A 200 -13.88 3.17 8.22
N ILE A 201 -14.15 1.97 7.71
CA ILE A 201 -15.54 1.50 7.54
C ILE A 201 -16.25 1.43 8.90
N TYR A 202 -15.60 0.86 9.91
CA TYR A 202 -16.16 0.77 11.26
C TYR A 202 -16.29 2.14 11.93
N ALA A 203 -15.34 3.04 11.72
CA ALA A 203 -15.45 4.42 12.21
C ALA A 203 -16.64 5.16 11.57
N ALA A 204 -16.84 5.02 10.27
CA ALA A 204 -17.98 5.60 9.58
C ALA A 204 -19.34 5.02 10.09
N GLN A 205 -19.40 3.70 10.28
CA GLN A 205 -20.58 3.04 10.86
C GLN A 205 -20.81 3.47 12.32
N PHE A 206 -19.74 3.64 13.09
CA PHE A 206 -19.82 4.15 14.44
C PHE A 206 -20.39 5.57 14.48
N ILE A 207 -19.87 6.47 13.66
CA ILE A 207 -20.36 7.85 13.54
C ILE A 207 -21.83 7.85 13.15
N THR A 208 -22.22 7.05 12.15
CA THR A 208 -23.62 6.97 11.71
C THR A 208 -24.55 6.48 12.81
N ARG A 209 -24.09 5.53 13.65
CA ARG A 209 -24.94 4.95 14.72
C ARG A 209 -24.94 5.76 15.99
N TYR A 210 -23.82 6.36 16.36
CA TYR A 210 -23.57 6.89 17.71
C TYR A 210 -23.33 8.40 17.76
N ALA A 211 -23.09 9.06 16.63
CA ALA A 211 -23.01 10.52 16.58
C ALA A 211 -24.40 11.17 16.73
N GLN A 212 -25.46 10.42 16.44
CA GLN A 212 -26.82 10.86 16.73
C GLN A 212 -27.26 10.25 18.07
N PRO A 213 -27.76 11.05 19.02
CA PRO A 213 -28.28 10.53 20.28
C PRO A 213 -29.47 9.62 20.02
N TYR A 214 -29.50 8.47 20.69
CA TYR A 214 -30.67 7.63 20.69
C TYR A 214 -31.75 8.27 21.56
N LEU A 215 -32.88 8.56 20.96
CA LEU A 215 -34.06 9.06 21.65
C LEU A 215 -34.98 7.89 21.94
N ILE A 216 -35.31 7.70 23.21
CA ILE A 216 -36.29 6.72 23.66
C ILE A 216 -37.50 7.50 24.21
N ALA A 217 -38.63 7.33 23.60
CA ALA A 217 -39.89 7.87 24.10
C ALA A 217 -40.70 6.76 24.78
N LYS A 218 -41.16 7.01 25.98
CA LYS A 218 -42.17 6.21 26.66
C LYS A 218 -43.47 6.96 26.55
N ILE A 219 -44.46 6.32 25.96
CA ILE A 219 -45.78 6.91 25.77
C ILE A 219 -46.87 6.01 26.36
N GLN A 220 -47.89 6.62 26.93
CA GLN A 220 -49.12 5.93 27.26
C GLN A 220 -50.11 6.08 26.10
N ALA A 221 -50.00 5.16 25.14
CA ALA A 221 -50.94 5.13 24.02
C ALA A 221 -52.16 4.31 24.36
N ASN A 222 -53.31 4.91 24.29
CA ASN A 222 -54.59 4.23 24.52
C ASN A 222 -55.15 3.60 23.22
N SER A 223 -54.59 3.96 22.08
CA SER A 223 -54.99 3.43 20.77
C SER A 223 -53.76 3.37 19.82
N ASN A 224 -53.86 2.60 18.72
CA ASN A 224 -52.86 2.58 17.66
C ASN A 224 -52.71 3.95 16.96
N ASP A 225 -53.83 4.69 16.83
CA ASP A 225 -53.82 6.03 16.21
C ASP A 225 -53.04 7.04 17.06
N ASP A 226 -53.10 6.94 18.40
CA ASP A 226 -52.29 7.76 19.32
C ASP A 226 -50.79 7.47 19.16
N HIS A 227 -50.46 6.19 19.02
CA HIS A 227 -49.08 5.76 18.80
C HIS A 227 -48.54 6.31 17.48
N ASP A 228 -49.25 6.16 16.37
CA ASP A 228 -48.83 6.61 15.05
C ASP A 228 -48.75 8.14 14.96
N SER A 229 -49.67 8.83 15.59
CA SER A 229 -49.64 10.29 15.75
C SER A 229 -48.44 10.76 16.51
N PHE A 230 -48.08 10.09 17.63
CA PHE A 230 -46.90 10.41 18.41
C PHE A 230 -45.63 10.14 17.59
N MET A 231 -45.50 8.99 16.93
CA MET A 231 -44.35 8.64 16.11
C MET A 231 -44.12 9.65 14.98
N SER A 232 -45.17 10.13 14.33
CA SER A 232 -45.08 11.17 13.29
C SER A 232 -44.52 12.48 13.83
N ARG A 233 -44.92 12.88 15.05
CA ARG A 233 -44.39 14.08 15.75
C ARG A 233 -42.95 13.85 16.20
N PHE A 234 -42.64 12.66 16.70
CA PHE A 234 -41.30 12.28 17.15
C PHE A 234 -40.28 12.27 16.02
N TYR A 235 -40.63 11.76 14.83
CA TYR A 235 -39.77 11.83 13.65
C TYR A 235 -39.47 13.28 13.21
N ARG A 236 -40.44 14.18 13.29
CA ARG A 236 -40.21 15.61 13.04
C ARG A 236 -39.29 16.25 14.06
N PHE A 237 -39.39 15.85 15.32
CA PHE A 237 -38.49 16.31 16.39
C PHE A 237 -37.05 15.86 16.14
N VAL A 238 -36.82 14.59 15.80
CA VAL A 238 -35.48 14.05 15.42
C VAL A 238 -34.90 14.80 14.25
N SER A 239 -35.71 15.30 13.33
CA SER A 239 -35.29 16.10 12.16
C SER A 239 -35.08 17.61 12.48
N GLY A 240 -35.11 18.01 13.75
CA GLY A 240 -34.85 19.38 14.20
C GLY A 240 -36.10 20.21 14.54
N GLY A 241 -37.25 19.59 14.66
CA GLY A 241 -38.51 20.25 15.12
C GLY A 241 -38.61 20.26 16.65
N ALA A 242 -39.68 20.89 17.15
CA ALA A 242 -40.06 20.85 18.57
C ALA A 242 -41.02 19.70 18.83
N LEU A 243 -40.85 18.98 19.94
CA LEU A 243 -41.73 17.93 20.41
C LEU A 243 -42.49 18.43 21.67
N SER A 244 -43.80 18.43 21.60
CA SER A 244 -44.66 18.58 22.79
C SER A 244 -45.07 17.19 23.27
N ILE A 245 -44.84 16.90 24.54
CA ILE A 245 -45.17 15.64 25.20
C ILE A 245 -46.24 15.89 26.26
N GLU A 246 -47.05 14.89 26.53
CA GLU A 246 -48.02 14.92 27.60
C GLU A 246 -47.35 14.68 28.97
N ARG A 247 -48.06 14.98 30.04
CA ARG A 247 -47.49 14.94 31.41
C ARG A 247 -47.01 13.54 31.85
N GLU A 248 -47.54 12.51 31.23
CA GLU A 248 -47.24 11.09 31.51
C GLU A 248 -46.26 10.48 30.52
N ASP A 249 -45.88 11.20 29.47
CA ASP A 249 -44.90 10.79 28.50
C ASP A 249 -43.47 11.20 28.95
N ASP A 250 -42.48 10.38 28.64
CA ASP A 250 -41.10 10.65 28.94
C ASP A 250 -40.20 10.42 27.70
N VAL A 251 -39.29 11.35 27.45
CA VAL A 251 -38.32 11.24 26.37
C VAL A 251 -36.93 11.26 26.95
N MET A 252 -36.25 10.14 26.89
CA MET A 252 -34.88 9.98 27.35
C MET A 252 -33.90 10.06 26.18
N MET A 253 -32.87 10.88 26.33
CA MET A 253 -31.75 10.93 25.40
C MET A 253 -30.63 10.04 25.94
N LEU A 254 -30.36 8.94 25.23
CA LEU A 254 -29.19 8.11 25.52
C LEU A 254 -27.99 8.63 24.73
N GLN A 255 -27.10 9.34 25.41
CA GLN A 255 -25.81 9.71 24.85
C GLN A 255 -24.82 8.56 25.07
N ASN A 256 -24.15 8.17 24.00
CA ASN A 256 -23.04 7.24 24.12
C ASN A 256 -21.76 8.02 24.46
N SER A 257 -21.10 7.68 25.54
CA SER A 257 -19.84 8.29 25.96
C SER A 257 -18.62 7.81 25.15
N ALA A 258 -18.80 6.91 24.19
CA ALA A 258 -17.71 6.43 23.35
C ALA A 258 -17.28 7.51 22.37
N ASP A 259 -16.04 7.98 22.47
CA ASP A 259 -15.47 9.11 21.74
C ASP A 259 -14.77 8.73 20.42
N GLY A 260 -14.79 7.45 20.04
CA GLY A 260 -14.13 6.98 18.80
C GLY A 260 -12.60 6.97 18.85
N GLN A 261 -11.96 7.27 19.98
CA GLN A 261 -10.48 7.28 20.10
C GLN A 261 -9.84 5.93 19.74
N ALA A 262 -10.56 4.83 19.91
CA ALA A 262 -10.09 3.50 19.53
C ALA A 262 -9.76 3.40 18.04
N PHE A 263 -10.56 4.05 17.19
CA PHE A 263 -10.32 4.06 15.75
C PHE A 263 -9.09 4.89 15.36
N ARG A 264 -8.89 6.05 16.00
CA ARG A 264 -7.67 6.87 15.83
C ARG A 264 -6.41 6.12 16.25
N ARG A 265 -6.46 5.42 17.40
CA ARG A 265 -5.33 4.59 17.87
C ARG A 265 -5.01 3.47 16.90
N LEU A 266 -6.04 2.82 16.31
CA LEU A 266 -5.87 1.77 15.31
C LEU A 266 -5.22 2.31 14.03
N GLU A 267 -5.69 3.46 13.56
CA GLU A 267 -5.14 4.15 12.39
C GLU A 267 -3.68 4.54 12.62
N ASN A 268 -3.35 5.18 13.74
CA ASN A 268 -1.99 5.57 14.10
C ASN A 268 -1.06 4.36 14.19
N LEU A 269 -1.54 3.23 14.74
CA LEU A 269 -0.78 1.99 14.79
C LEU A 269 -0.50 1.42 13.40
N ALA A 270 -1.50 1.44 12.52
CA ALA A 270 -1.35 0.97 11.13
C ALA A 270 -0.38 1.87 10.36
N ASN A 271 -0.53 3.19 10.44
CA ASN A 271 0.35 4.17 9.81
C ASN A 271 1.79 4.00 10.30
N ALA A 272 2.01 3.89 11.61
CA ALA A 272 3.35 3.67 12.15
C ALA A 272 4.01 2.38 11.64
N ARG A 273 3.25 1.29 11.45
CA ARG A 273 3.76 0.04 10.87
C ARG A 273 4.11 0.18 9.39
N ILE A 274 3.27 0.88 8.61
CA ILE A 274 3.52 1.18 7.20
C ILE A 274 4.80 2.01 7.06
N GLN A 275 4.90 3.12 7.79
CA GLN A 275 6.05 4.02 7.77
C GLN A 275 7.35 3.32 8.18
N LYS A 276 7.34 2.54 9.29
CA LYS A 276 8.52 1.76 9.71
C LYS A 276 8.94 0.73 8.67
N THR A 277 8.00 0.12 7.97
CA THR A 277 8.33 -0.88 6.94
C THR A 277 8.93 -0.23 5.70
N LEU A 278 8.44 0.91 5.26
CA LEU A 278 8.89 1.60 4.05
C LEU A 278 10.03 2.57 4.32
N LEU A 279 9.84 3.50 5.27
CA LEU A 279 10.79 4.58 5.55
C LEU A 279 11.85 4.22 6.60
N GLY A 280 11.63 3.19 7.42
CA GLY A 280 12.49 2.86 8.57
C GLY A 280 12.23 3.70 9.81
N LYS A 281 11.42 4.74 9.70
CA LYS A 281 11.02 5.64 10.79
C LYS A 281 9.52 5.90 10.77
N VAL A 282 8.99 6.46 11.85
CA VAL A 282 7.66 7.06 11.89
C VAL A 282 7.80 8.54 11.53
N LYS A 283 6.84 9.10 10.78
CA LYS A 283 6.84 10.54 10.44
C LYS A 283 6.73 11.36 11.72
N THR A 284 7.51 12.43 11.79
CA THR A 284 7.58 13.31 12.99
C THR A 284 6.26 13.97 13.31
N SER A 285 5.43 14.22 12.28
CA SER A 285 4.06 14.75 12.44
C SER A 285 3.11 13.83 13.22
N ASP A 286 3.42 12.54 13.25
CA ASP A 286 2.56 11.51 13.83
C ASP A 286 3.04 11.08 15.23
N LEU A 287 4.14 11.69 15.71
CA LEU A 287 4.69 11.43 17.05
C LEU A 287 4.10 12.42 18.06
N GLU A 288 3.34 11.93 19.02
CA GLU A 288 2.77 12.75 20.10
C GLU A 288 3.86 13.34 21.03
N THR A 289 4.98 12.63 21.20
CA THR A 289 6.14 13.08 21.99
C THR A 289 7.43 12.48 21.42
N ALA A 290 8.23 13.30 20.73
CA ALA A 290 9.56 12.90 20.27
C ALA A 290 10.63 13.75 20.92
N SER A 291 11.60 13.11 21.60
CA SER A 291 12.83 13.80 22.01
C SER A 291 13.71 14.06 20.79
N ARG A 292 14.50 15.15 20.82
CA ARG A 292 15.43 15.52 19.74
C ARG A 292 16.39 14.39 19.37
N ALA A 293 16.89 13.66 20.36
CA ALA A 293 17.77 12.52 20.16
C ALA A 293 17.07 11.34 19.46
N SER A 294 15.79 11.12 19.73
CA SER A 294 15.00 10.09 19.05
C SER A 294 14.78 10.44 17.58
N GLN A 295 14.51 11.72 17.26
CA GLN A 295 14.34 12.20 15.90
C GLN A 295 15.61 12.03 15.07
N GLU A 296 16.78 12.38 15.62
CA GLU A 296 18.08 12.23 14.95
C GLU A 296 18.41 10.76 14.64
N THR A 297 18.12 9.86 15.56
CA THR A 297 18.28 8.41 15.32
C THR A 297 17.34 7.89 14.22
N GLU A 298 16.10 8.37 14.19
CA GLU A 298 15.14 7.97 13.15
C GLU A 298 15.49 8.55 11.78
N GLU A 299 16.07 9.74 11.71
CA GLU A 299 16.56 10.31 10.46
C GLU A 299 17.75 9.53 9.91
N ASN A 300 18.71 9.13 10.76
CA ASN A 300 19.82 8.28 10.35
C ASN A 300 19.32 6.93 9.78
N ASN A 301 18.36 6.29 10.42
CA ASN A 301 17.77 5.05 9.94
C ASN A 301 17.07 5.22 8.56
N ARG A 302 16.48 6.38 8.33
CA ARG A 302 15.87 6.73 7.02
C ARG A 302 16.96 6.87 5.96
N ASP A 303 18.03 7.59 6.25
CA ASP A 303 19.13 7.85 5.31
C ASP A 303 19.86 6.56 4.93
N GLU A 304 20.11 5.65 5.88
CA GLU A 304 20.62 4.31 5.59
C GLU A 304 19.69 3.53 4.64
N ARG A 305 18.39 3.62 4.86
CA ARG A 305 17.41 2.96 3.99
C ARG A 305 17.37 3.58 2.60
N ILE A 306 17.42 4.90 2.48
CA ILE A 306 17.54 5.59 1.19
C ILE A 306 18.83 5.15 0.48
N GLY A 307 19.93 5.00 1.21
CA GLY A 307 21.19 4.48 0.67
C GLY A 307 21.04 3.10 0.02
N ALA A 308 20.26 2.20 0.64
CA ALA A 308 19.97 0.89 0.06
C ALA A 308 19.11 0.98 -1.23
N TYR A 309 18.16 1.89 -1.29
CA TYR A 309 17.37 2.14 -2.52
C TYR A 309 18.24 2.78 -3.62
N LEU A 310 19.15 3.69 -3.26
CA LEU A 310 20.11 4.29 -4.21
C LEU A 310 21.05 3.25 -4.81
N ALA A 311 21.47 2.25 -4.03
CA ALA A 311 22.28 1.15 -4.55
C ALA A 311 21.49 0.30 -5.57
N LEU A 312 20.21 0.08 -5.36
CA LEU A 312 19.33 -0.58 -6.34
C LEU A 312 19.13 0.28 -7.58
N LEU A 313 18.89 1.58 -7.41
CA LEU A 313 18.71 2.51 -8.51
C LEU A 313 20.01 2.67 -9.34
N SER A 314 21.17 2.65 -8.68
CA SER A 314 22.46 2.66 -9.37
C SER A 314 22.64 1.43 -10.26
N ARG A 315 22.24 0.24 -9.80
CA ARG A 315 22.25 -0.97 -10.64
C ARG A 315 21.28 -0.87 -11.80
N ALA A 316 20.08 -0.32 -11.59
CA ALA A 316 19.11 -0.09 -12.66
C ALA A 316 19.64 0.92 -13.69
N ALA A 317 20.29 2.00 -13.24
CA ALA A 317 20.91 2.99 -14.10
C ALA A 317 22.09 2.41 -14.89
N GLN A 318 22.93 1.58 -14.25
CA GLN A 318 24.02 0.90 -14.94
C GLN A 318 23.48 -0.03 -16.03
N HIS A 319 22.52 -0.87 -15.70
CA HIS A 319 21.88 -1.74 -16.67
C HIS A 319 21.25 -0.97 -17.86
N PHE A 320 20.67 0.20 -17.59
CA PHE A 320 20.12 1.08 -18.62
C PHE A 320 21.23 1.57 -19.58
N ILE A 321 22.37 1.97 -19.05
CA ILE A 321 23.55 2.40 -19.83
C ILE A 321 24.11 1.22 -20.63
N ASP A 322 24.31 0.07 -19.98
CA ASP A 322 24.87 -1.13 -20.64
C ASP A 322 23.98 -1.57 -21.80
N ALA A 323 22.64 -1.53 -21.65
CA ALA A 323 21.70 -1.84 -22.70
C ALA A 323 21.80 -0.85 -23.89
N LEU A 324 21.97 0.46 -23.61
CA LEU A 324 22.19 1.47 -24.66
C LEU A 324 23.49 1.23 -25.42
N VAL A 325 24.59 0.98 -24.71
CA VAL A 325 25.90 0.71 -25.29
C VAL A 325 25.84 -0.56 -26.14
N MET A 326 25.28 -1.64 -25.61
CA MET A 326 25.18 -2.93 -26.32
C MET A 326 24.38 -2.84 -27.61
N VAL A 327 23.22 -2.15 -27.58
CA VAL A 327 22.38 -1.98 -28.75
C VAL A 327 23.09 -1.13 -29.79
N ASN A 328 23.72 -0.02 -29.43
CA ASN A 328 24.40 0.87 -30.37
C ASN A 328 25.64 0.20 -30.98
N ASN A 329 26.41 -0.56 -30.20
CA ASN A 329 27.51 -1.36 -30.72
C ASN A 329 27.06 -2.37 -31.77
N ALA A 330 25.93 -3.05 -31.53
CA ALA A 330 25.35 -3.99 -32.49
C ALA A 330 24.86 -3.34 -33.76
N TYR A 331 24.46 -2.07 -33.74
CA TYR A 331 24.05 -1.27 -34.88
C TYR A 331 25.20 -0.46 -35.53
N GLY A 332 26.46 -0.72 -35.15
CA GLY A 332 27.64 -0.08 -35.71
C GLY A 332 27.81 1.39 -35.32
N LYS A 333 27.28 1.77 -34.20
CA LYS A 333 27.42 3.11 -33.58
C LYS A 333 28.04 2.94 -32.15
N PRO A 334 29.32 2.51 -32.08
CA PRO A 334 29.96 2.31 -30.80
C PRO A 334 30.05 3.62 -30.00
N ILE A 335 29.89 3.49 -28.70
CA ILE A 335 30.07 4.57 -27.70
C ILE A 335 31.37 4.33 -26.95
#